data_a3e2e7e6353737bddcc7eab2273ddf8b
#
_entry.id   a3e2e7e6353737bddcc7eab2273ddf8b
#
_cell.length_a   1.000
_cell.length_b   1.000
_cell.length_c   1.000
_cell.angle_alpha   90.00
_cell.angle_beta   90.00
_cell.angle_gamma   90.00
#
_symmetry.space_group_name_H-M   'P 1'
#
loop_
_entity.id
_entity.type
_entity.pdbx_description
1 polymer ?
#
loop_
_entity_poly.entity_id
_entity_poly.type
_entity_poly.pdbx_seq_one_letter_code
_entity_poly.pdbx_strand_id
1 'polypeptide(L)'
;MHAFRLVVAAGLVHAAASMPLEAQQRLISQQALITVVENHKGAVLRYIDAAPDSMLGFRPTKGVRTFAEQIEHAAGSDALIAHLAITGSDKVPAMGDSAVYLHNKAALKKYAAAAMDHTIQMLKGVSDAAMSENIVQFGHTVTRGRALMELLDHFPWTLGQTVPYLRLNGVTPPEYSPF
;
A
#
# COMPACT_ATOMS: atom_id res chain seq x y z
N MET A 1 64.30 43.52 10.90
CA MET A 1 64.25 42.18 10.32
C MET A 1 63.01 41.48 10.87
N HIS A 2 61.90 41.45 10.14
CA HIS A 2 60.65 40.82 10.55
C HIS A 2 60.47 39.55 9.68
N ALA A 3 60.50 38.39 10.36
CA ALA A 3 60.29 37.09 9.72
C ALA A 3 58.80 36.83 9.55
N PHE A 4 58.36 36.70 8.33
CA PHE A 4 56.99 36.31 7.95
C PHE A 4 56.87 34.81 8.09
N ARG A 5 56.04 34.34 9.02
CA ARG A 5 55.68 32.88 9.17
C ARG A 5 54.51 32.58 8.23
N LEU A 6 54.80 31.77 7.22
CA LEU A 6 53.78 31.22 6.33
C LEU A 6 53.04 30.11 7.05
N VAL A 7 51.76 30.31 7.32
CA VAL A 7 50.88 29.22 7.84
C VAL A 7 50.25 28.54 6.64
N VAL A 8 50.69 27.31 6.37
CA VAL A 8 50.07 26.45 5.36
C VAL A 8 48.83 25.81 6.03
N ALA A 9 47.63 26.26 5.65
CA ALA A 9 46.37 25.62 6.02
C ALA A 9 46.21 24.36 5.13
N ALA A 10 46.37 23.17 5.72
CA ALA A 10 46.03 21.92 5.09
C ALA A 10 44.51 21.81 5.02
N GLY A 11 43.94 22.01 3.85
CA GLY A 11 42.50 21.77 3.58
C GLY A 11 42.18 20.28 3.63
N LEU A 12 41.45 19.86 4.64
CA LEU A 12 40.84 18.53 4.69
C LEU A 12 39.74 18.45 3.62
N VAL A 13 40.10 17.85 2.49
CA VAL A 13 39.10 17.46 1.47
C VAL A 13 38.31 16.30 2.09
N HIS A 14 37.09 16.59 2.58
CA HIS A 14 36.14 15.58 2.91
C HIS A 14 35.68 14.90 1.61
N ALA A 15 36.21 13.72 1.33
CA ALA A 15 35.65 12.85 0.33
C ALA A 15 34.27 12.39 0.86
N ALA A 16 33.22 13.10 0.44
CA ALA A 16 31.86 12.59 0.56
C ALA A 16 31.84 11.29 -0.25
N ALA A 17 31.85 10.15 0.43
CA ALA A 17 31.63 8.86 -0.18
C ALA A 17 30.25 8.92 -0.84
N SER A 18 30.22 9.20 -2.16
CA SER A 18 28.99 9.06 -2.93
C SER A 18 28.58 7.59 -2.88
N MET A 19 27.52 7.30 -2.15
CA MET A 19 26.90 5.98 -2.19
C MET A 19 26.60 5.64 -3.65
N PRO A 20 26.90 4.43 -4.10
CA PRO A 20 26.60 4.04 -5.47
C PRO A 20 25.11 4.31 -5.75
N LEU A 21 24.80 4.83 -6.93
CA LEU A 21 23.45 5.19 -7.36
C LEU A 21 22.42 4.05 -7.15
N GLU A 22 22.88 2.81 -7.25
CA GLU A 22 22.12 1.59 -6.96
C GLU A 22 21.67 1.48 -5.50
N ALA A 23 22.43 2.01 -4.53
CA ALA A 23 22.03 2.00 -3.12
C ALA A 23 20.94 3.06 -2.81
N GLN A 24 20.89 4.14 -3.57
CA GLN A 24 19.85 5.17 -3.45
C GLN A 24 18.50 4.74 -4.10
N GLN A 25 18.53 3.80 -5.03
CA GLN A 25 17.31 3.33 -5.73
C GLN A 25 16.56 2.22 -4.98
N ARG A 26 17.14 1.60 -3.94
CA ARG A 26 16.51 0.55 -3.13
C ARG A 26 15.74 1.12 -1.95
N LEU A 27 14.77 1.98 -2.19
CA LEU A 27 13.91 2.52 -1.12
C LEU A 27 13.03 1.44 -0.48
N ILE A 28 12.70 0.39 -1.22
CA ILE A 28 11.87 -0.71 -0.70
C ILE A 28 12.24 -2.02 -1.42
N SER A 29 12.32 -3.11 -0.67
CA SER A 29 12.52 -4.46 -1.21
C SER A 29 11.20 -5.17 -1.46
N GLN A 30 11.21 -6.18 -2.34
CA GLN A 30 10.08 -7.08 -2.55
C GLN A 30 9.55 -7.64 -1.21
N GLN A 31 10.45 -8.15 -0.37
CA GLN A 31 10.06 -8.74 0.91
C GLN A 31 9.42 -7.73 1.86
N ALA A 32 9.91 -6.48 1.88
CA ALA A 32 9.30 -5.43 2.69
C ALA A 32 7.87 -5.12 2.23
N LEU A 33 7.63 -5.04 0.90
CA LEU A 33 6.29 -4.86 0.34
C LEU A 33 5.35 -6.02 0.70
N ILE A 34 5.84 -7.27 0.60
CA ILE A 34 5.05 -8.44 0.99
C ILE A 34 4.64 -8.35 2.45
N THR A 35 5.57 -8.06 3.35
CA THR A 35 5.29 -7.91 4.79
C THR A 35 4.24 -6.82 5.06
N VAL A 36 4.34 -5.68 4.36
CA VAL A 36 3.34 -4.60 4.49
C VAL A 36 1.96 -5.07 4.05
N VAL A 37 1.84 -5.75 2.90
CA VAL A 37 0.54 -6.24 2.41
C VAL A 37 -0.04 -7.35 3.31
N GLU A 38 0.80 -8.18 3.91
CA GLU A 38 0.36 -9.16 4.94
C GLU A 38 -0.23 -8.44 6.16
N ASN A 39 0.38 -7.34 6.62
CA ASN A 39 -0.18 -6.50 7.68
C ASN A 39 -1.49 -5.83 7.26
N HIS A 40 -1.59 -5.32 6.02
CA HIS A 40 -2.81 -4.77 5.44
C HIS A 40 -3.94 -5.81 5.43
N LYS A 41 -3.64 -7.05 5.00
CA LYS A 41 -4.59 -8.17 5.07
C LYS A 41 -5.11 -8.38 6.49
N GLY A 42 -4.20 -8.46 7.47
CA GLY A 42 -4.59 -8.57 8.89
C GLY A 42 -5.49 -7.41 9.34
N ALA A 43 -5.14 -6.18 8.96
CA ALA A 43 -5.89 -4.99 9.32
C ALA A 43 -7.32 -5.00 8.73
N VAL A 44 -7.47 -5.20 7.40
CA VAL A 44 -8.79 -5.18 6.77
C VAL A 44 -9.72 -6.26 7.35
N LEU A 45 -9.19 -7.45 7.64
CA LEU A 45 -9.98 -8.53 8.23
C LEU A 45 -10.47 -8.17 9.64
N ARG A 46 -9.62 -7.53 10.47
CA ARG A 46 -10.04 -7.04 11.80
C ARG A 46 -11.13 -5.97 11.69
N TYR A 47 -11.05 -5.05 10.72
CA TYR A 47 -12.06 -4.02 10.51
C TYR A 47 -13.41 -4.61 10.07
N ILE A 48 -13.39 -5.62 9.19
CA ILE A 48 -14.61 -6.36 8.81
C ILE A 48 -15.20 -7.09 10.03
N ASP A 49 -14.34 -7.75 10.82
CA ASP A 49 -14.79 -8.50 12.01
C ASP A 49 -15.45 -7.58 13.06
N ALA A 50 -14.89 -6.38 13.26
CA ALA A 50 -15.43 -5.40 14.19
C ALA A 50 -16.81 -4.84 13.77
N ALA A 51 -17.07 -4.73 12.48
CA ALA A 51 -18.32 -4.17 11.97
C ALA A 51 -19.48 -5.16 12.16
N PRO A 52 -20.64 -4.76 12.74
CA PRO A 52 -21.84 -5.59 12.72
C PRO A 52 -22.38 -5.76 11.28
N ASP A 53 -23.06 -6.86 11.00
CA ASP A 53 -23.60 -7.16 9.66
C ASP A 53 -24.49 -6.04 9.12
N SER A 54 -25.30 -5.42 10.00
CA SER A 54 -26.17 -4.29 9.66
C SER A 54 -25.42 -3.06 9.15
N MET A 55 -24.11 -2.98 9.38
CA MET A 55 -23.30 -1.83 9.01
C MET A 55 -22.75 -1.90 7.57
N LEU A 56 -22.86 -3.04 6.89
CA LEU A 56 -22.31 -3.20 5.53
C LEU A 56 -22.85 -2.15 4.56
N GLY A 57 -24.13 -1.85 4.62
CA GLY A 57 -24.80 -0.83 3.80
C GLY A 57 -24.73 0.59 4.36
N PHE A 58 -24.14 0.81 5.55
CA PHE A 58 -24.09 2.13 6.18
C PHE A 58 -23.10 3.05 5.44
N ARG A 59 -23.51 4.31 5.25
CA ARG A 59 -22.67 5.40 4.76
C ARG A 59 -22.91 6.66 5.60
N PRO A 60 -21.86 7.36 6.02
CA PRO A 60 -22.00 8.58 6.85
C PRO A 60 -22.77 9.70 6.16
N THR A 61 -22.62 9.84 4.85
CA THR A 61 -23.32 10.82 4.02
C THR A 61 -23.67 10.23 2.67
N LYS A 62 -24.60 10.83 1.94
CA LYS A 62 -25.09 10.36 0.64
C LYS A 62 -24.00 10.29 -0.44
N GLY A 63 -22.94 11.12 -0.33
CA GLY A 63 -21.91 11.24 -1.36
C GLY A 63 -20.70 10.29 -1.18
N VAL A 64 -20.70 9.43 -0.14
CA VAL A 64 -19.58 8.51 0.12
C VAL A 64 -19.98 7.05 -0.07
N ARG A 65 -19.00 6.17 -0.20
CA ARG A 65 -19.20 4.72 -0.28
C ARG A 65 -19.88 4.18 0.98
N THR A 66 -20.56 3.05 0.87
CA THR A 66 -20.95 2.26 2.05
C THR A 66 -19.71 1.66 2.73
N PHE A 67 -19.85 1.13 3.93
CA PHE A 67 -18.75 0.44 4.62
C PHE A 67 -18.20 -0.70 3.76
N ALA A 68 -19.08 -1.55 3.21
CA ALA A 68 -18.66 -2.67 2.37
C ALA A 68 -17.94 -2.19 1.09
N GLU A 69 -18.48 -1.17 0.40
CA GLU A 69 -17.83 -0.57 -0.77
C GLU A 69 -16.48 0.08 -0.43
N GLN A 70 -16.31 0.61 0.79
CA GLN A 70 -15.04 1.18 1.22
C GLN A 70 -13.99 0.09 1.48
N ILE A 71 -14.40 -1.03 2.07
CA ILE A 71 -13.55 -2.22 2.22
C ILE A 71 -13.17 -2.82 0.85
N GLU A 72 -14.16 -2.96 -0.03
CA GLU A 72 -13.92 -3.39 -1.42
C GLU A 72 -12.86 -2.53 -2.10
N HIS A 73 -13.04 -1.21 -2.02
CA HIS A 73 -12.11 -0.26 -2.63
C HIS A 73 -10.71 -0.37 -2.01
N ALA A 74 -10.59 -0.51 -0.69
CA ALA A 74 -9.29 -0.64 -0.04
C ALA A 74 -8.53 -1.88 -0.54
N ALA A 75 -9.18 -3.05 -0.51
CA ALA A 75 -8.54 -4.31 -0.88
C ALA A 75 -8.39 -4.47 -2.40
N GLY A 76 -9.43 -4.11 -3.16
CA GLY A 76 -9.44 -4.26 -4.62
C GLY A 76 -8.48 -3.32 -5.34
N SER A 77 -8.29 -2.10 -4.81
CA SER A 77 -7.31 -1.17 -5.40
C SER A 77 -5.88 -1.63 -5.19
N ASP A 78 -5.54 -2.21 -4.05
CA ASP A 78 -4.21 -2.79 -3.84
C ASP A 78 -3.95 -3.93 -4.85
N ALA A 79 -4.95 -4.79 -5.08
CA ALA A 79 -4.86 -5.83 -6.09
C ALA A 79 -4.67 -5.25 -7.51
N LEU A 80 -5.38 -4.17 -7.85
CA LEU A 80 -5.23 -3.47 -9.12
C LEU A 80 -3.86 -2.80 -9.27
N ILE A 81 -3.40 -2.09 -8.26
CA ILE A 81 -2.10 -1.40 -8.25
C ILE A 81 -0.99 -2.40 -8.52
N ALA A 82 -0.94 -3.50 -7.77
CA ALA A 82 0.09 -4.52 -7.94
C ALA A 82 -0.04 -5.25 -9.29
N HIS A 83 -1.25 -5.63 -9.68
CA HIS A 83 -1.50 -6.34 -10.93
C HIS A 83 -1.07 -5.51 -12.14
N LEU A 84 -1.48 -4.24 -12.19
CA LEU A 84 -1.12 -3.32 -13.27
C LEU A 84 0.40 -3.06 -13.31
N ALA A 85 1.02 -2.81 -12.16
CA ALA A 85 2.46 -2.55 -12.08
C ALA A 85 3.33 -3.73 -12.54
N ILE A 86 2.83 -4.96 -12.41
CA ILE A 86 3.61 -6.17 -12.68
C ILE A 86 3.28 -6.75 -14.06
N THR A 87 2.02 -6.70 -14.48
CA THR A 87 1.57 -7.33 -15.74
C THR A 87 1.33 -6.32 -16.87
N GLY A 88 1.21 -5.03 -16.56
CA GLY A 88 0.80 -3.99 -17.51
C GLY A 88 -0.70 -4.03 -17.86
N SER A 89 -1.49 -4.88 -17.19
CA SER A 89 -2.93 -5.06 -17.44
C SER A 89 -3.76 -4.57 -16.25
N ASP A 90 -4.87 -3.93 -16.50
CA ASP A 90 -5.89 -3.55 -15.53
C ASP A 90 -6.93 -4.66 -15.26
N LYS A 91 -6.82 -5.79 -15.96
CA LYS A 91 -7.77 -6.91 -15.87
C LYS A 91 -7.43 -7.83 -14.71
N VAL A 92 -7.71 -7.37 -13.50
CA VAL A 92 -7.55 -8.19 -12.29
C VAL A 92 -8.55 -9.37 -12.33
N PRO A 93 -8.12 -10.62 -12.00
CA PRO A 93 -9.03 -11.75 -11.89
C PRO A 93 -10.17 -11.48 -10.92
N ALA A 94 -11.37 -11.98 -11.22
CA ALA A 94 -12.52 -11.85 -10.34
C ALA A 94 -12.28 -12.62 -9.03
N MET A 95 -12.51 -11.95 -7.89
CA MET A 95 -12.28 -12.50 -6.54
C MET A 95 -13.58 -12.77 -5.79
N GLY A 96 -14.72 -12.61 -6.45
CA GLY A 96 -16.06 -12.83 -5.91
C GLY A 96 -17.12 -12.09 -6.71
N ASP A 97 -18.38 -12.28 -6.31
CA ASP A 97 -19.52 -11.58 -6.89
C ASP A 97 -19.89 -10.39 -5.98
N SER A 98 -19.82 -9.17 -6.52
CA SER A 98 -20.11 -7.94 -5.78
C SER A 98 -21.57 -7.88 -5.30
N ALA A 99 -22.49 -8.46 -6.05
CA ALA A 99 -23.88 -8.56 -5.62
C ALA A 99 -24.05 -9.40 -4.33
N VAL A 100 -23.06 -10.25 -4.02
CA VAL A 100 -23.05 -11.07 -2.80
C VAL A 100 -22.19 -10.43 -1.71
N TYR A 101 -20.91 -10.11 -2.01
CA TYR A 101 -20.00 -9.72 -0.94
C TYR A 101 -20.27 -8.31 -0.38
N LEU A 102 -20.90 -7.42 -1.13
CA LEU A 102 -21.28 -6.10 -0.60
C LEU A 102 -22.41 -6.17 0.44
N HIS A 103 -23.12 -7.31 0.52
CA HIS A 103 -24.27 -7.51 1.39
C HIS A 103 -24.12 -8.67 2.38
N ASN A 104 -22.97 -9.36 2.35
CA ASN A 104 -22.70 -10.50 3.22
C ASN A 104 -21.28 -10.40 3.80
N LYS A 105 -21.18 -10.31 5.13
CA LYS A 105 -19.92 -10.11 5.83
C LYS A 105 -18.90 -11.23 5.58
N ALA A 106 -19.34 -12.49 5.60
CA ALA A 106 -18.44 -13.62 5.35
C ALA A 106 -17.90 -13.61 3.91
N ALA A 107 -18.74 -13.25 2.94
CA ALA A 107 -18.35 -13.10 1.55
C ALA A 107 -17.41 -11.90 1.35
N LEU A 108 -17.66 -10.76 2.01
CA LEU A 108 -16.79 -9.58 1.99
C LEU A 108 -15.41 -9.90 2.57
N LYS A 109 -15.39 -10.65 3.68
CA LYS A 109 -14.13 -11.11 4.30
C LYS A 109 -13.34 -12.02 3.36
N LYS A 110 -14.03 -12.95 2.68
CA LYS A 110 -13.41 -13.82 1.67
C LYS A 110 -12.87 -13.02 0.48
N TYR A 111 -13.63 -12.05 -0.04
CA TYR A 111 -13.19 -11.16 -1.10
C TYR A 111 -11.93 -10.39 -0.69
N ALA A 112 -11.95 -9.70 0.45
CA ALA A 112 -10.82 -8.91 0.92
C ALA A 112 -9.55 -9.77 1.12
N ALA A 113 -9.71 -10.97 1.70
CA ALA A 113 -8.59 -11.91 1.82
C ALA A 113 -8.03 -12.32 0.46
N ALA A 114 -8.88 -12.65 -0.51
CA ALA A 114 -8.46 -13.05 -1.85
C ALA A 114 -7.74 -11.91 -2.60
N ALA A 115 -8.21 -10.66 -2.47
CA ALA A 115 -7.59 -9.50 -3.06
C ALA A 115 -6.16 -9.27 -2.52
N MET A 116 -6.00 -9.34 -1.19
CA MET A 116 -4.69 -9.21 -0.57
C MET A 116 -3.77 -10.39 -0.91
N ASP A 117 -4.28 -11.61 -0.97
CA ASP A 117 -3.50 -12.78 -1.40
C ASP A 117 -3.04 -12.66 -2.85
N HIS A 118 -3.90 -12.13 -3.74
CA HIS A 118 -3.51 -11.83 -5.10
C HIS A 118 -2.36 -10.81 -5.15
N THR A 119 -2.47 -9.71 -4.39
CA THR A 119 -1.41 -8.70 -4.28
C THR A 119 -0.08 -9.33 -3.83
N ILE A 120 -0.12 -10.17 -2.79
CA ILE A 120 1.05 -10.90 -2.28
C ILE A 120 1.64 -11.83 -3.36
N GLN A 121 0.81 -12.56 -4.10
CA GLN A 121 1.28 -13.44 -5.17
C GLN A 121 1.93 -12.64 -6.32
N MET A 122 1.35 -11.49 -6.71
CA MET A 122 1.96 -10.61 -7.69
C MET A 122 3.34 -10.13 -7.23
N LEU A 123 3.47 -9.67 -5.99
CA LEU A 123 4.75 -9.22 -5.42
C LEU A 123 5.80 -10.32 -5.39
N LYS A 124 5.42 -11.57 -5.05
CA LYS A 124 6.36 -12.72 -5.07
C LYS A 124 6.92 -13.02 -6.45
N GLY A 125 6.21 -12.64 -7.50
CA GLY A 125 6.64 -12.84 -8.90
C GLY A 125 7.63 -11.79 -9.43
N VAL A 126 7.92 -10.70 -8.68
CA VAL A 126 8.79 -9.61 -9.14
C VAL A 126 10.11 -9.59 -8.36
N SER A 127 11.24 -9.46 -9.05
CA SER A 127 12.54 -9.35 -8.39
C SER A 127 12.85 -7.91 -7.98
N ASP A 128 13.74 -7.73 -6.99
CA ASP A 128 14.22 -6.38 -6.61
C ASP A 128 14.90 -5.66 -7.78
N ALA A 129 15.55 -6.38 -8.68
CA ALA A 129 16.16 -5.79 -9.88
C ALA A 129 15.10 -5.19 -10.82
N ALA A 130 13.95 -5.85 -10.98
CA ALA A 130 12.84 -5.39 -11.80
C ALA A 130 12.16 -4.12 -11.24
N MET A 131 12.38 -3.77 -9.97
CA MET A 131 11.82 -2.55 -9.39
C MET A 131 12.32 -1.26 -10.06
N SER A 132 13.49 -1.31 -10.71
CA SER A 132 14.06 -0.15 -11.42
C SER A 132 13.55 0.01 -12.86
N GLU A 133 12.78 -0.95 -13.38
CA GLU A 133 12.24 -0.88 -14.73
C GLU A 133 11.15 0.17 -14.86
N ASN A 134 11.18 0.95 -15.94
CA ASN A 134 10.11 1.90 -16.26
C ASN A 134 8.88 1.16 -16.78
N ILE A 135 7.72 1.53 -16.22
CA ILE A 135 6.40 1.02 -16.59
C ILE A 135 5.44 2.20 -16.79
N VAL A 136 4.27 1.92 -17.36
CA VAL A 136 3.16 2.89 -17.39
C VAL A 136 2.15 2.49 -16.31
N GLN A 137 1.95 3.36 -15.33
CA GLN A 137 0.98 3.20 -14.23
C GLN A 137 -0.01 4.37 -14.25
N PHE A 138 -1.30 4.09 -14.44
CA PHE A 138 -2.35 5.11 -14.52
C PHE A 138 -2.03 6.28 -15.49
N GLY A 139 -1.41 5.97 -16.64
CA GLY A 139 -1.02 6.96 -17.65
C GLY A 139 0.30 7.69 -17.39
N HIS A 140 1.00 7.39 -16.30
CA HIS A 140 2.30 7.99 -15.96
C HIS A 140 3.45 6.98 -16.15
N THR A 141 4.54 7.44 -16.75
CA THR A 141 5.78 6.65 -16.81
C THR A 141 6.53 6.81 -15.49
N VAL A 142 6.67 5.72 -14.75
CA VAL A 142 7.35 5.66 -13.45
C VAL A 142 8.15 4.36 -13.34
N THR A 143 9.06 4.25 -12.38
CA THR A 143 9.66 2.94 -12.08
C THR A 143 8.63 2.03 -11.41
N ARG A 144 8.74 0.70 -11.64
CA ARG A 144 7.85 -0.28 -11.00
C ARG A 144 7.86 -0.15 -9.48
N GLY A 145 9.03 0.05 -8.88
CA GLY A 145 9.15 0.27 -7.44
C GLY A 145 8.37 1.50 -6.98
N ARG A 146 8.41 2.63 -7.73
CA ARG A 146 7.61 3.82 -7.39
C ARG A 146 6.11 3.53 -7.49
N ALA A 147 5.68 2.80 -8.52
CA ALA A 147 4.28 2.41 -8.66
C ALA A 147 3.81 1.52 -7.49
N LEU A 148 4.63 0.54 -7.09
CA LEU A 148 4.31 -0.36 -5.97
C LEU A 148 4.36 0.33 -4.60
N MET A 149 5.05 1.47 -4.44
CA MET A 149 4.99 2.27 -3.22
C MET A 149 3.59 2.84 -2.95
N GLU A 150 2.71 2.91 -3.94
CA GLU A 150 1.32 3.32 -3.72
C GLU A 150 0.56 2.38 -2.78
N LEU A 151 0.98 1.12 -2.66
CA LEU A 151 0.43 0.19 -1.66
C LEU A 151 0.61 0.70 -0.22
N LEU A 152 1.71 1.45 0.05
CA LEU A 152 2.01 2.01 1.37
C LEU A 152 1.11 3.19 1.73
N ASP A 153 0.66 3.94 0.74
CA ASP A 153 -0.10 5.17 0.92
C ASP A 153 -1.61 4.91 0.76
N HIS A 154 -2.01 4.20 -0.30
CA HIS A 154 -3.41 4.03 -0.69
C HIS A 154 -4.20 3.23 0.34
N PHE A 155 -3.68 2.06 0.76
CA PHE A 155 -4.42 1.19 1.66
C PHE A 155 -4.69 1.81 3.03
N PRO A 156 -3.67 2.32 3.78
CA PRO A 156 -3.88 2.91 5.09
C PRO A 156 -4.81 4.13 5.03
N TRP A 157 -4.65 4.97 3.98
CA TRP A 157 -5.55 6.11 3.76
C TRP A 157 -6.99 5.65 3.58
N THR A 158 -7.19 4.65 2.72
CA THR A 158 -8.53 4.18 2.35
C THR A 158 -9.20 3.42 3.50
N LEU A 159 -8.48 2.52 4.18
CA LEU A 159 -9.01 1.80 5.34
C LEU A 159 -9.29 2.76 6.50
N GLY A 160 -8.42 3.74 6.73
CA GLY A 160 -8.61 4.75 7.77
C GLY A 160 -9.91 5.54 7.64
N GLN A 161 -10.43 5.71 6.43
CA GLN A 161 -11.73 6.33 6.21
C GLN A 161 -12.89 5.55 6.82
N THR A 162 -12.74 4.25 7.11
CA THR A 162 -13.79 3.44 7.76
C THR A 162 -13.89 3.68 9.27
N VAL A 163 -12.91 4.33 9.89
CA VAL A 163 -12.90 4.67 11.32
C VAL A 163 -14.14 5.51 11.72
N PRO A 164 -14.49 6.61 11.03
CA PRO A 164 -15.73 7.33 11.28
C PRO A 164 -16.99 6.46 11.14
N TYR A 165 -17.01 5.51 10.18
CA TYR A 165 -18.16 4.61 10.00
C TYR A 165 -18.40 3.76 11.24
N LEU A 166 -17.33 3.15 11.78
CA LEU A 166 -17.40 2.34 13.00
C LEU A 166 -17.87 3.19 14.18
N ARG A 167 -17.25 4.35 14.43
CA ARG A 167 -17.58 5.24 15.55
C ARG A 167 -19.01 5.79 15.51
N LEU A 168 -19.51 6.14 14.34
CA LEU A 168 -20.89 6.60 14.16
C LEU A 168 -21.93 5.50 14.45
N ASN A 169 -21.50 4.23 14.39
CA ASN A 169 -22.32 3.06 14.76
C ASN A 169 -22.02 2.54 16.16
N GLY A 170 -21.31 3.30 17.00
CA GLY A 170 -21.00 2.92 18.38
C GLY A 170 -19.93 1.82 18.50
N VAL A 171 -19.22 1.51 17.43
CA VAL A 171 -18.17 0.49 17.41
C VAL A 171 -16.81 1.11 17.63
N THR A 172 -16.03 0.57 18.56
CA THR A 172 -14.62 0.95 18.73
C THR A 172 -13.82 0.35 17.57
N PRO A 173 -13.13 1.18 16.77
CA PRO A 173 -12.27 0.69 15.70
C PRO A 173 -11.17 -0.22 16.25
N PRO A 174 -10.72 -1.23 15.49
CA PRO A 174 -9.52 -1.97 15.83
C PRO A 174 -8.32 -1.04 16.05
N GLU A 175 -7.47 -1.40 17.00
CA GLU A 175 -6.26 -0.64 17.27
C GLU A 175 -5.34 -0.66 16.05
N TYR A 176 -4.71 0.48 15.78
CA TYR A 176 -3.69 0.57 14.75
C TYR A 176 -2.44 -0.20 15.19
N SER A 177 -2.04 -1.15 14.38
CA SER A 177 -0.80 -1.91 14.56
C SER A 177 0.00 -1.87 13.26
N PRO A 178 1.12 -1.16 13.23
CA PRO A 178 1.95 -1.05 12.03
C PRO A 178 2.83 -2.30 11.79
N PHE A 179 2.90 -3.21 12.78
CA PHE A 179 3.77 -4.40 12.77
C PHE A 179 3.00 -5.65 13.17
#